data_a257bba04864649ef566d228918ab66f
#
_entry.id   a257bba04864649ef566d228918ab66f
#
_cell.length_a   1.000
_cell.length_b   1.000
_cell.length_c   1.000
_cell.angle_alpha   90.00
_cell.angle_beta   90.00
_cell.angle_gamma   90.00
#
_symmetry.space_group_name_H-M   'P 1'
#
loop_
_entity.id
_entity.type
_entity.pdbx_description
1 polymer ?
#
loop_
_entity_poly.entity_id
_entity_poly.type
_entity_poly.pdbx_seq_one_letter_code
_entity_poly.pdbx_strand_id
1 'polypeptide(L)'
;SNLCSEIVEYSDKDETAVCNLASISLPSCVTKEGTFDYEKLHAISKTLTYNLNRVIDRNFYPTENTKRSNFKHRPIGIGVQGLADAFILCGHAFGDEESRKMNAYIFETMYHGALEASCELAEKQGAYESFEGSPISKGILQFDMWDREPVHSGFYDWGAMRERVKKGVANSLLLAPMPTASTSQILGNNECF
;
A
#
# COMPACT_ATOMS: atom_id res chain seq x y z
N SER A 1 -17.05 0.79 -0.41
CA SER A 1 -16.05 1.32 0.55
C SER A 1 -16.25 0.65 1.91
N ASN A 2 -15.20 0.59 2.70
CA ASN A 2 -15.26 0.18 4.10
C ASN A 2 -15.68 1.33 5.02
N LEU A 3 -15.64 1.10 6.35
CA LEU A 3 -16.14 2.03 7.37
C LEU A 3 -15.56 3.44 7.27
N CYS A 4 -14.26 3.57 7.00
CA CYS A 4 -13.54 4.86 6.99
C CYS A 4 -13.24 5.37 5.57
N SER A 5 -13.72 4.69 4.56
CA SER A 5 -13.57 5.02 3.13
C SER A 5 -12.12 5.11 2.64
N GLU A 6 -11.16 4.53 3.38
CA GLU A 6 -9.75 4.48 2.99
C GLU A 6 -9.49 3.56 1.79
N ILE A 7 -10.43 2.66 1.47
CA ILE A 7 -10.40 1.78 0.32
C ILE A 7 -11.78 1.71 -0.34
N VAL A 8 -11.82 1.77 -1.66
CA VAL A 8 -13.04 1.63 -2.46
C VAL A 8 -12.89 0.43 -3.37
N GLU A 9 -13.75 -0.55 -3.20
CA GLU A 9 -13.71 -1.83 -3.90
C GLU A 9 -15.02 -2.09 -4.63
N TYR A 10 -14.98 -2.93 -5.65
CA TYR A 10 -16.14 -3.29 -6.44
C TYR A 10 -17.07 -4.26 -5.67
N SER A 11 -18.36 -4.01 -5.73
CA SER A 11 -19.41 -4.91 -5.25
C SER A 11 -20.60 -4.89 -6.18
N ASP A 12 -21.25 -6.05 -6.36
CA ASP A 12 -22.50 -6.19 -7.10
C ASP A 12 -23.39 -7.28 -6.45
N LYS A 13 -24.35 -7.82 -7.21
CA LYS A 13 -25.25 -8.88 -6.71
C LYS A 13 -24.54 -10.20 -6.42
N ASP A 14 -23.40 -10.46 -7.07
CA ASP A 14 -22.68 -11.73 -7.02
C ASP A 14 -21.33 -11.62 -6.27
N GLU A 15 -20.85 -10.39 -6.04
CA GLU A 15 -19.59 -10.10 -5.39
C GLU A 15 -19.76 -9.08 -4.26
N THR A 16 -19.25 -9.40 -3.08
CA THR A 16 -19.22 -8.48 -1.93
C THR A 16 -17.78 -8.20 -1.56
N ALA A 17 -17.36 -6.95 -1.71
CA ALA A 17 -16.00 -6.54 -1.39
C ALA A 17 -15.68 -6.71 0.09
N VAL A 18 -14.45 -7.16 0.36
CA VAL A 18 -13.87 -7.27 1.70
C VAL A 18 -12.42 -6.80 1.65
N CYS A 19 -12.03 -5.97 2.62
CA CYS A 19 -10.69 -5.41 2.67
C CYS A 19 -9.73 -6.24 3.54
N ASN A 20 -8.46 -6.28 3.14
CA ASN A 20 -7.36 -6.91 3.87
C ASN A 20 -6.34 -5.81 4.19
N LEU A 21 -6.30 -5.38 5.45
CA LEU A 21 -5.59 -4.18 5.86
C LEU A 21 -4.39 -4.48 6.76
N ALA A 22 -3.34 -3.68 6.62
CA ALA A 22 -2.21 -3.61 7.55
C ALA A 22 -1.67 -2.18 7.62
N SER A 23 -1.07 -1.80 8.73
CA SER A 23 -0.44 -0.48 8.90
C SER A 23 1.00 -0.59 9.38
N ILE A 24 1.86 0.28 8.89
CA ILE A 24 3.28 0.37 9.24
C ILE A 24 3.45 1.45 10.31
N SER A 25 4.11 1.10 11.42
CA SER A 25 4.55 2.07 12.41
C SER A 25 5.80 2.80 11.88
N LEU A 26 5.61 4.02 11.36
CA LEU A 26 6.69 4.81 10.75
C LEU A 26 7.82 5.18 11.73
N PRO A 27 7.57 5.43 13.03
CA PRO A 27 8.66 5.62 13.99
C PRO A 27 9.68 4.49 14.02
N SER A 28 9.28 3.26 13.69
CA SER A 28 10.20 2.12 13.59
C SER A 28 11.23 2.23 12.46
N CYS A 29 10.99 3.12 11.50
CA CYS A 29 11.89 3.40 10.38
C CYS A 29 12.78 4.63 10.63
N VAL A 30 12.69 5.29 11.80
CA VAL A 30 13.59 6.37 12.16
C VAL A 30 14.83 5.78 12.85
N THR A 31 16.02 6.17 12.38
CA THR A 31 17.29 5.74 12.96
C THR A 31 17.58 6.45 14.28
N LYS A 32 18.58 6.00 15.03
CA LYS A 32 19.01 6.65 16.27
C LYS A 32 19.58 8.06 16.03
N GLU A 33 20.04 8.31 14.83
CA GLU A 33 20.58 9.59 14.38
C GLU A 33 19.51 10.58 13.93
N GLY A 34 18.22 10.19 13.98
CA GLY A 34 17.09 11.03 13.56
C GLY A 34 16.90 11.12 12.05
N THR A 35 17.38 10.13 11.30
CA THR A 35 17.15 10.04 9.85
C THR A 35 16.13 8.96 9.53
N PHE A 36 15.39 9.12 8.44
CA PHE A 36 14.39 8.15 8.03
C PHE A 36 14.99 7.08 7.10
N ASP A 37 14.77 5.81 7.42
CA ASP A 37 15.27 4.64 6.69
C ASP A 37 14.25 4.18 5.64
N TYR A 38 14.38 4.71 4.42
CA TYR A 38 13.51 4.36 3.29
C TYR A 38 13.74 2.93 2.79
N GLU A 39 14.95 2.38 2.89
CA GLU A 39 15.23 0.99 2.49
C GLU A 39 14.48 0.01 3.39
N LYS A 40 14.49 0.25 4.69
CA LYS A 40 13.73 -0.53 5.66
C LYS A 40 12.22 -0.42 5.39
N LEU A 41 11.71 0.78 5.12
CA LEU A 41 10.30 0.98 4.79
C LEU A 41 9.90 0.21 3.52
N HIS A 42 10.75 0.23 2.49
CA HIS A 42 10.55 -0.51 1.25
C HIS A 42 10.46 -2.02 1.52
N ALA A 43 11.40 -2.57 2.27
CA ALA A 43 11.44 -3.99 2.64
C ALA A 43 10.20 -4.41 3.46
N ILE A 44 9.74 -3.56 4.40
CA ILE A 44 8.53 -3.80 5.18
C ILE A 44 7.30 -3.80 4.26
N SER A 45 7.19 -2.86 3.32
CA SER A 45 6.08 -2.76 2.37
C SER A 45 5.99 -4.01 1.49
N LYS A 46 7.12 -4.52 1.00
CA LYS A 46 7.18 -5.81 0.29
C LYS A 46 6.69 -6.96 1.18
N THR A 47 7.20 -7.05 2.40
CA THR A 47 6.84 -8.12 3.34
C THR A 47 5.34 -8.12 3.65
N LEU A 48 4.74 -6.94 3.89
CA LEU A 48 3.31 -6.81 4.14
C LEU A 48 2.48 -7.22 2.92
N THR A 49 2.91 -6.87 1.71
CA THR A 49 2.26 -7.32 0.48
C THR A 49 2.21 -8.84 0.39
N TYR A 50 3.32 -9.53 0.65
CA TYR A 50 3.34 -10.99 0.73
C TYR A 50 2.43 -11.54 1.82
N ASN A 51 2.47 -10.94 3.01
CA ASN A 51 1.67 -11.42 4.14
C ASN A 51 0.17 -11.24 3.92
N LEU A 52 -0.27 -10.08 3.39
CA LEU A 52 -1.68 -9.84 3.09
C LEU A 52 -2.21 -10.76 1.98
N ASN A 53 -1.38 -11.12 0.99
CA ASN A 53 -1.76 -12.14 0.02
C ASN A 53 -1.98 -13.51 0.67
N ARG A 54 -1.16 -13.89 1.65
CA ARG A 54 -1.39 -15.12 2.44
C ARG A 54 -2.64 -15.03 3.31
N VAL A 55 -2.98 -13.85 3.81
CA VAL A 55 -4.26 -13.63 4.52
C VAL A 55 -5.43 -13.89 3.58
N ILE A 56 -5.42 -13.35 2.36
CA ILE A 56 -6.45 -13.64 1.35
C ILE A 56 -6.65 -15.16 1.18
N ASP A 57 -5.54 -15.90 1.04
CA ASP A 57 -5.58 -17.34 0.75
C ASP A 57 -6.04 -18.20 1.94
N ARG A 58 -5.90 -17.72 3.17
CA ARG A 58 -6.12 -18.50 4.40
C ARG A 58 -7.28 -18.00 5.26
N ASN A 59 -7.84 -16.84 4.94
CA ASN A 59 -8.89 -16.24 5.75
C ASN A 59 -10.18 -17.06 5.69
N PHE A 60 -11.00 -16.92 6.74
CA PHE A 60 -12.37 -17.39 6.72
C PHE A 60 -13.28 -16.36 6.03
N TYR A 61 -14.07 -16.83 5.09
CA TYR A 61 -15.03 -15.99 4.37
C TYR A 61 -16.45 -16.33 4.81
N PRO A 62 -17.24 -15.36 5.32
CA PRO A 62 -18.58 -15.62 5.85
C PRO A 62 -19.59 -16.00 4.77
N THR A 63 -19.36 -15.59 3.52
CA THR A 63 -20.23 -15.91 2.37
C THR A 63 -19.40 -16.23 1.12
N GLU A 64 -19.99 -16.95 0.17
CA GLU A 64 -19.34 -17.23 -1.12
C GLU A 64 -19.09 -15.95 -1.93
N ASN A 65 -19.96 -14.94 -1.81
CA ASN A 65 -19.80 -13.67 -2.51
C ASN A 65 -18.57 -12.90 -2.02
N THR A 66 -18.28 -12.94 -0.72
CA THR A 66 -17.07 -12.31 -0.15
C THR A 66 -15.80 -13.03 -0.57
N LYS A 67 -15.84 -14.36 -0.57
CA LYS A 67 -14.72 -15.18 -1.05
C LYS A 67 -14.45 -14.94 -2.53
N ARG A 68 -15.49 -14.94 -3.37
CA ARG A 68 -15.38 -14.71 -4.80
C ARG A 68 -14.72 -13.35 -5.10
N SER A 69 -15.22 -12.26 -4.50
CA SER A 69 -14.67 -10.92 -4.66
C SER A 69 -13.18 -10.88 -4.27
N ASN A 70 -12.85 -11.42 -3.11
CA ASN A 70 -11.49 -11.31 -2.59
C ASN A 70 -10.48 -12.13 -3.40
N PHE A 71 -10.86 -13.32 -3.87
CA PHE A 71 -10.00 -14.14 -4.74
C PHE A 71 -9.87 -13.58 -6.15
N LYS A 72 -10.93 -13.01 -6.71
CA LYS A 72 -10.94 -12.44 -8.06
C LYS A 72 -10.10 -11.18 -8.18
N HIS A 73 -10.21 -10.28 -7.20
CA HIS A 73 -9.57 -8.97 -7.26
C HIS A 73 -8.31 -8.86 -6.39
N ARG A 74 -8.15 -9.72 -5.39
CA ARG A 74 -7.03 -9.74 -4.43
C ARG A 74 -6.65 -8.35 -3.89
N PRO A 75 -7.61 -7.54 -3.40
CA PRO A 75 -7.31 -6.22 -2.90
C PRO A 75 -6.58 -6.32 -1.55
N ILE A 76 -5.57 -5.47 -1.37
CA ILE A 76 -4.92 -5.24 -0.08
C ILE A 76 -4.86 -3.75 0.19
N GLY A 77 -4.76 -3.37 1.46
CA GLY A 77 -4.61 -1.98 1.87
C GLY A 77 -3.52 -1.83 2.91
N ILE A 78 -2.37 -1.30 2.51
CA ILE A 78 -1.27 -0.98 3.42
C ILE A 78 -1.35 0.50 3.74
N GLY A 79 -1.46 0.82 5.02
CA GLY A 79 -1.44 2.19 5.54
C GLY A 79 -0.28 2.44 6.50
N VAL A 80 -0.34 3.56 7.18
CA VAL A 80 0.68 3.99 8.14
C VAL A 80 0.05 4.40 9.47
N GLN A 81 0.88 4.46 10.50
CA GLN A 81 0.59 5.08 11.78
C GLN A 81 1.85 5.76 12.31
N GLY A 82 1.68 6.81 13.08
CA GLY A 82 2.79 7.56 13.65
C GLY A 82 3.57 8.42 12.67
N LEU A 83 2.92 8.98 11.64
CA LEU A 83 3.59 9.90 10.71
C LEU A 83 4.07 11.16 11.44
N ALA A 84 3.22 11.76 12.29
CA ALA A 84 3.59 12.91 13.11
C ALA A 84 4.76 12.59 14.03
N ASP A 85 4.76 11.40 14.65
CA ASP A 85 5.86 10.95 15.51
C ASP A 85 7.17 10.80 14.70
N ALA A 86 7.11 10.26 13.50
CA ALA A 86 8.28 10.15 12.63
C ALA A 86 8.87 11.53 12.27
N PHE A 87 8.01 12.52 11.96
CA PHE A 87 8.48 13.90 11.72
C PHE A 87 9.17 14.47 12.95
N ILE A 88 8.57 14.35 14.12
CA ILE A 88 9.14 14.84 15.39
C ILE A 88 10.51 14.18 15.66
N LEU A 89 10.60 12.86 15.48
CA LEU A 89 11.85 12.12 15.68
C LEU A 89 12.95 12.51 14.68
N CYS A 90 12.56 12.94 13.48
CA CYS A 90 13.48 13.49 12.46
C CYS A 90 13.77 15.00 12.65
N GLY A 91 13.15 15.65 13.66
CA GLY A 91 13.38 17.08 13.93
C GLY A 91 12.59 18.03 13.02
N HIS A 92 11.52 17.54 12.37
CA HIS A 92 10.68 18.31 11.46
C HIS A 92 9.35 18.70 12.11
N ALA A 93 8.89 19.93 11.88
CA ALA A 93 7.55 20.34 12.27
C ALA A 93 6.52 19.81 11.27
N PHE A 94 5.33 19.42 11.77
CA PHE A 94 4.24 19.00 10.90
C PHE A 94 3.81 20.14 9.96
N GLY A 95 3.90 19.90 8.65
CA GLY A 95 3.52 20.86 7.61
C GLY A 95 4.64 21.80 7.14
N ASP A 96 5.87 21.67 7.65
CA ASP A 96 7.03 22.35 7.09
C ASP A 96 7.47 21.73 5.73
N GLU A 97 8.46 22.33 5.08
CA GLU A 97 8.93 21.88 3.76
C GLU A 97 9.57 20.48 3.82
N GLU A 98 10.38 20.21 4.84
CA GLU A 98 11.07 18.91 5.01
C GLU A 98 10.08 17.80 5.37
N SER A 99 9.08 18.07 6.21
CA SER A 99 8.04 17.09 6.52
C SER A 99 7.18 16.75 5.29
N ARG A 100 6.86 17.74 4.43
CA ARG A 100 6.14 17.49 3.17
C ARG A 100 6.95 16.63 2.21
N LYS A 101 8.24 16.91 2.09
CA LYS A 101 9.17 16.12 1.27
C LYS A 101 9.31 14.71 1.80
N MET A 102 9.53 14.56 3.12
CA MET A 102 9.59 13.26 3.78
C MET A 102 8.30 12.46 3.58
N ASN A 103 7.14 13.10 3.73
CA ASN A 103 5.83 12.49 3.47
C ASN A 103 5.74 11.94 2.03
N ALA A 104 6.11 12.75 1.05
CA ALA A 104 6.08 12.34 -0.35
C ALA A 104 6.97 11.11 -0.60
N TYR A 105 8.18 11.09 -0.04
CA TYR A 105 9.13 9.99 -0.19
C TYR A 105 8.67 8.71 0.56
N ILE A 106 8.01 8.85 1.71
CA ILE A 106 7.41 7.73 2.44
C ILE A 106 6.39 7.01 1.56
N PHE A 107 5.41 7.73 1.02
CA PHE A 107 4.35 7.11 0.22
C PHE A 107 4.83 6.64 -1.16
N GLU A 108 5.79 7.32 -1.77
CA GLU A 108 6.50 6.83 -2.96
C GLU A 108 7.16 5.47 -2.69
N THR A 109 7.91 5.38 -1.60
CA THR A 109 8.63 4.17 -1.18
C THR A 109 7.68 3.00 -0.91
N MET A 110 6.60 3.25 -0.18
CA MET A 110 5.59 2.24 0.11
C MET A 110 4.91 1.73 -1.15
N TYR A 111 4.52 2.64 -2.04
CA TYR A 111 3.85 2.27 -3.27
C TYR A 111 4.77 1.45 -4.19
N HIS A 112 6.02 1.89 -4.36
CA HIS A 112 7.00 1.14 -5.14
C HIS A 112 7.25 -0.26 -4.57
N GLY A 113 7.50 -0.38 -3.27
CA GLY A 113 7.73 -1.67 -2.62
C GLY A 113 6.53 -2.63 -2.73
N ALA A 114 5.31 -2.11 -2.56
CA ALA A 114 4.10 -2.91 -2.72
C ALA A 114 3.88 -3.37 -4.17
N LEU A 115 4.12 -2.49 -5.16
CA LEU A 115 4.06 -2.83 -6.59
C LEU A 115 5.09 -3.90 -6.95
N GLU A 116 6.34 -3.73 -6.50
CA GLU A 116 7.40 -4.68 -6.77
C GLU A 116 7.07 -6.09 -6.25
N ALA A 117 6.60 -6.19 -5.00
CA ALA A 117 6.19 -7.47 -4.43
C ALA A 117 4.97 -8.06 -5.14
N SER A 118 4.02 -7.22 -5.56
CA SER A 118 2.84 -7.67 -6.30
C SER A 118 3.21 -8.19 -7.69
N CYS A 119 4.21 -7.59 -8.37
CA CYS A 119 4.78 -8.13 -9.61
C CYS A 119 5.47 -9.48 -9.37
N GLU A 120 6.32 -9.58 -8.33
CA GLU A 120 7.02 -10.83 -7.99
C GLU A 120 6.06 -11.98 -7.65
N LEU A 121 4.92 -11.67 -7.04
CA LEU A 121 3.85 -12.64 -6.81
C LEU A 121 3.18 -13.05 -8.11
N ALA A 122 2.87 -12.10 -8.99
CA ALA A 122 2.25 -12.39 -10.28
C ALA A 122 3.16 -13.22 -11.19
N GLU A 123 4.48 -13.02 -11.14
CA GLU A 123 5.46 -13.84 -11.86
C GLU A 123 5.40 -15.32 -11.45
N LYS A 124 4.98 -15.61 -10.21
CA LYS A 124 4.92 -16.97 -9.64
C LYS A 124 3.55 -17.63 -9.77
N GLN A 125 2.48 -16.86 -9.63
CA GLN A 125 1.10 -17.39 -9.50
C GLN A 125 0.11 -16.82 -10.52
N GLY A 126 0.56 -15.90 -11.39
CA GLY A 126 -0.29 -15.17 -12.33
C GLY A 126 -0.83 -13.87 -11.73
N ALA A 127 -1.31 -12.99 -12.60
CA ALA A 127 -2.01 -11.76 -12.21
C ALA A 127 -3.37 -12.08 -11.59
N TYR A 128 -3.95 -11.11 -10.83
CA TYR A 128 -5.30 -11.26 -10.33
C TYR A 128 -6.32 -11.39 -11.49
N GLU A 129 -7.42 -12.11 -11.27
CA GLU A 129 -8.33 -12.55 -12.34
C GLU A 129 -8.89 -11.39 -13.20
N SER A 130 -9.22 -10.25 -12.57
CA SER A 130 -9.75 -9.08 -13.27
C SER A 130 -8.66 -8.08 -13.72
N PHE A 131 -7.44 -8.53 -13.92
CA PHE A 131 -6.30 -7.69 -14.33
C PHE A 131 -6.47 -7.12 -15.73
N GLU A 132 -6.90 -7.95 -16.69
CA GLU A 132 -7.02 -7.55 -18.08
C GLU A 132 -8.04 -6.40 -18.29
N GLY A 133 -7.63 -5.37 -19.01
CA GLY A 133 -8.43 -4.16 -19.25
C GLY A 133 -8.39 -3.14 -18.11
N SER A 134 -7.78 -3.47 -16.97
CA SER A 134 -7.58 -2.52 -15.87
C SER A 134 -6.58 -1.42 -16.24
N PRO A 135 -6.58 -0.26 -15.56
CA PRO A 135 -5.57 0.79 -15.79
C PRO A 135 -4.13 0.27 -15.66
N ILE A 136 -3.85 -0.54 -14.64
CA ILE A 136 -2.51 -1.04 -14.38
C ILE A 136 -2.02 -2.02 -15.47
N SER A 137 -2.92 -2.76 -16.13
CA SER A 137 -2.56 -3.62 -17.28
C SER A 137 -2.05 -2.82 -18.48
N LYS A 138 -2.35 -1.53 -18.52
CA LYS A 138 -1.88 -0.56 -19.53
C LYS A 138 -0.65 0.23 -19.04
N GLY A 139 -0.13 -0.07 -17.86
CA GLY A 139 0.96 0.67 -17.23
C GLY A 139 0.55 2.02 -16.63
N ILE A 140 -0.76 2.25 -16.45
CA ILE A 140 -1.31 3.44 -15.80
C ILE A 140 -1.28 3.20 -14.29
N LEU A 141 -0.49 3.99 -13.58
CA LEU A 141 -0.34 3.93 -12.14
C LEU A 141 -1.28 4.91 -11.43
N GLN A 142 -1.37 4.84 -10.10
CA GLN A 142 -2.36 5.62 -9.34
C GLN A 142 -2.18 7.13 -9.51
N PHE A 143 -0.94 7.62 -9.52
CA PHE A 143 -0.68 9.05 -9.70
C PHE A 143 -1.06 9.55 -11.10
N ASP A 144 -0.99 8.69 -12.14
CA ASP A 144 -1.49 9.04 -13.48
C ASP A 144 -3.00 9.24 -13.50
N MET A 145 -3.72 8.40 -12.75
CA MET A 145 -5.19 8.52 -12.61
C MET A 145 -5.61 9.81 -11.90
N TRP A 146 -4.70 10.44 -11.16
CA TRP A 146 -4.89 11.74 -10.51
C TRP A 146 -4.33 12.90 -11.31
N ASP A 147 -3.86 12.65 -12.53
CA ASP A 147 -3.18 13.65 -13.38
C ASP A 147 -2.01 14.33 -12.63
N ARG A 148 -1.17 13.48 -12.02
CA ARG A 148 0.01 13.89 -11.25
C ARG A 148 1.26 13.20 -11.76
N GLU A 149 2.36 13.94 -11.75
CA GLU A 149 3.68 13.35 -11.95
C GLU A 149 4.08 12.53 -10.71
N PRO A 150 4.84 11.44 -10.91
CA PRO A 150 5.40 10.70 -9.78
C PRO A 150 6.35 11.59 -8.98
N VAL A 151 6.47 11.31 -7.71
CA VAL A 151 7.49 11.96 -6.87
C VAL A 151 8.88 11.56 -7.39
N HIS A 152 9.76 12.51 -7.54
CA HIS A 152 11.13 12.31 -8.02
C HIS A 152 12.14 12.33 -6.86
N SER A 153 12.08 11.33 -5.98
CA SER A 153 13.11 11.14 -4.96
C SER A 153 14.48 10.77 -5.57
N GLY A 154 14.46 10.18 -6.76
CA GLY A 154 15.62 9.57 -7.38
C GLY A 154 15.91 8.14 -6.91
N PHE A 155 15.07 7.59 -6.03
CA PHE A 155 15.24 6.21 -5.51
C PHE A 155 14.74 5.14 -6.48
N TYR A 156 13.73 5.46 -7.33
CA TYR A 156 12.99 4.49 -8.10
C TYR A 156 12.88 4.86 -9.57
N ASP A 157 12.98 3.84 -10.44
CA ASP A 157 12.72 3.96 -11.88
C ASP A 157 11.24 3.61 -12.17
N TRP A 158 10.40 4.64 -12.23
CA TRP A 158 8.99 4.49 -12.54
C TRP A 158 8.72 4.05 -13.98
N GLY A 159 9.65 4.34 -14.91
CA GLY A 159 9.57 3.86 -16.29
C GLY A 159 9.70 2.34 -16.35
N ALA A 160 10.73 1.79 -15.69
CA ALA A 160 10.89 0.34 -15.57
C ALA A 160 9.73 -0.32 -14.82
N MET A 161 9.20 0.31 -13.77
CA MET A 161 8.04 -0.20 -13.02
C MET A 161 6.80 -0.28 -13.91
N ARG A 162 6.52 0.73 -14.75
CA ARG A 162 5.39 0.71 -15.70
C ARG A 162 5.47 -0.48 -16.65
N GLU A 163 6.64 -0.78 -17.18
CA GLU A 163 6.81 -1.94 -18.07
C GLU A 163 6.67 -3.27 -17.31
N ARG A 164 7.04 -3.29 -16.05
CA ARG A 164 6.91 -4.48 -15.22
C ARG A 164 5.45 -4.79 -14.87
N VAL A 165 4.66 -3.79 -14.45
CA VAL A 165 3.25 -3.99 -14.08
C VAL A 165 2.37 -4.42 -15.25
N LYS A 166 2.70 -4.04 -16.50
CA LYS A 166 2.00 -4.51 -17.71
C LYS A 166 2.07 -6.03 -17.88
N LYS A 167 3.08 -6.68 -17.32
CA LYS A 167 3.25 -8.14 -17.38
C LYS A 167 2.38 -8.87 -16.35
N GLY A 168 1.86 -8.16 -15.35
CA GLY A 168 0.98 -8.67 -14.33
C GLY A 168 1.33 -8.17 -12.92
N VAL A 169 0.30 -7.98 -12.13
CA VAL A 169 0.38 -7.75 -10.68
C VAL A 169 -0.61 -8.68 -9.97
N ALA A 170 -0.30 -9.10 -8.76
CA ALA A 170 -1.14 -10.03 -8.02
C ALA A 170 -2.34 -9.35 -7.32
N ASN A 171 -2.32 -8.01 -7.19
CA ASN A 171 -3.29 -7.25 -6.40
C ASN A 171 -3.90 -6.12 -7.21
N SER A 172 -5.22 -5.94 -7.09
CA SER A 172 -5.94 -4.82 -7.73
C SER A 172 -5.74 -3.49 -7.00
N LEU A 173 -5.56 -3.53 -5.67
CA LEU A 173 -5.32 -2.38 -4.80
C LEU A 173 -4.18 -2.71 -3.84
N LEU A 174 -3.40 -1.71 -3.43
CA LEU A 174 -2.19 -1.89 -2.64
C LEU A 174 -2.13 -1.02 -1.39
N LEU A 175 -2.35 0.30 -1.51
CA LEU A 175 -2.27 1.21 -0.39
C LEU A 175 -3.66 1.71 0.00
N ALA A 176 -3.91 1.78 1.30
CA ALA A 176 -5.13 2.33 1.87
C ALA A 176 -4.81 2.87 3.27
N PRO A 177 -4.47 4.16 3.42
CA PRO A 177 -4.21 4.76 4.72
C PRO A 177 -5.46 4.76 5.58
N MET A 178 -5.54 3.83 6.56
CA MET A 178 -6.65 3.70 7.50
C MET A 178 -6.38 4.48 8.79
N PRO A 179 -7.44 4.76 9.63
CA PRO A 179 -7.30 5.56 10.85
C PRO A 179 -6.42 4.96 11.95
N THR A 180 -6.20 3.67 11.99
CA THR A 180 -5.36 2.95 12.98
C THR A 180 -5.70 3.17 14.45
N ALA A 181 -6.96 3.49 14.78
CA ALA A 181 -7.41 3.89 16.12
C ALA A 181 -7.01 2.94 17.28
N SER A 182 -6.95 1.64 17.04
CA SER A 182 -6.57 0.64 18.04
C SER A 182 -5.09 0.22 17.93
N THR A 183 -4.60 0.04 16.70
CA THR A 183 -3.23 -0.44 16.48
C THR A 183 -2.18 0.60 16.86
N SER A 184 -2.48 1.88 16.70
CA SER A 184 -1.62 2.97 17.17
C SER A 184 -1.44 2.98 18.69
N GLN A 185 -2.51 2.72 19.42
CA GLN A 185 -2.45 2.62 20.90
C GLN A 185 -1.62 1.43 21.37
N ILE A 186 -1.75 0.28 20.68
CA ILE A 186 -0.97 -0.92 20.98
C ILE A 186 0.53 -0.66 20.78
N LEU A 187 0.89 0.05 19.73
CA LEU A 187 2.28 0.34 19.37
C LEU A 187 2.83 1.63 20.03
N GLY A 188 1.98 2.41 20.70
CA GLY A 188 2.37 3.60 21.42
C GLY A 188 2.79 4.78 20.53
N ASN A 189 2.13 4.94 19.38
CA ASN A 189 2.32 6.08 18.47
C ASN A 189 1.00 6.78 18.16
N ASN A 190 1.07 7.94 17.50
CA ASN A 190 -0.11 8.65 17.05
C ASN A 190 -0.84 7.88 15.93
N GLU A 191 -2.14 8.17 15.77
CA GLU A 191 -2.96 7.56 14.75
C GLU A 191 -2.59 8.05 13.35
N CYS A 192 -2.79 7.18 12.35
CA CYS A 192 -2.76 7.41 10.90
C CYS A 192 -1.60 8.32 10.39
N PHE A 193 -1.92 9.20 9.46
CA PHE A 193 -1.02 10.11 8.71
C PHE A 193 -1.39 11.58 8.93
#